data_c449a6193efd1f6e345b89f261f31998
#
_entry.id   c449a6193efd1f6e345b89f261f31998
#
_cell.length_a   1.000
_cell.length_b   1.000
_cell.length_c   1.000
_cell.angle_alpha   90.00
_cell.angle_beta   90.00
_cell.angle_gamma   90.00
#
_symmetry.space_group_name_H-M   'P 1'
#
loop_
_entity.id
_entity.type
_entity.pdbx_description
1 polymer ?
#
loop_
_entity_poly.entity_id
_entity_poly.type
_entity_poly.pdbx_seq_one_letter_code
_entity_poly.pdbx_strand_id
1 'polypeptide(L)'
;MDHVNIIGSRKVAPSLQWLSYAKTGKARASIRRYWYNKKNIKERIDKKYISSLCIKIPNVPGKLGEVSSLIGFHENNIINMEIIAKKTDYLEFIFDIQIRDLKNYKNLIKELKLKDYKFKIIRHRKKDAFLRRIFKNFKRN
;
A
#
# COMPACT_ATOMS: atom_id res chain seq x y z
N MET A 1 54.32 9.11 2.35
CA MET A 1 53.13 8.31 1.94
C MET A 1 52.13 8.37 3.07
N ASP A 2 50.97 8.94 2.83
CA ASP A 2 49.92 8.97 3.82
C ASP A 2 49.25 7.60 3.88
N HIS A 3 49.27 6.95 5.03
CA HIS A 3 48.54 5.71 5.26
C HIS A 3 47.11 6.03 5.68
N VAL A 4 46.16 5.64 4.85
CA VAL A 4 44.73 5.75 5.18
C VAL A 4 44.22 4.41 5.67
N ASN A 5 43.78 4.36 6.93
CA ASN A 5 43.09 3.21 7.48
C ASN A 5 41.61 3.26 7.12
N ILE A 6 41.14 2.26 6.39
CA ILE A 6 39.71 2.11 6.10
C ILE A 6 39.08 1.31 7.25
N ILE A 7 38.27 1.99 8.06
CA ILE A 7 37.50 1.36 9.14
C ILE A 7 36.13 0.98 8.60
N GLY A 8 35.86 -0.32 8.51
CA GLY A 8 34.53 -0.81 8.16
C GLY A 8 33.58 -0.70 9.34
N SER A 9 32.40 -0.15 9.11
CA SER A 9 31.30 -0.13 10.10
C SER A 9 30.03 -0.73 9.50
N ARG A 10 29.40 -1.64 10.25
CA ARG A 10 28.09 -2.21 9.87
C ARG A 10 26.92 -1.21 10.03
N LYS A 11 27.15 -0.10 10.74
CA LYS A 11 26.13 0.91 11.04
C LYS A 11 26.10 2.08 10.05
N VAL A 12 27.11 2.20 9.20
CA VAL A 12 27.23 3.32 8.25
C VAL A 12 26.78 2.86 6.87
N ALA A 13 25.74 3.51 6.35
CA ALA A 13 25.28 3.31 4.98
C ALA A 13 25.93 4.33 4.03
N PRO A 14 26.24 3.96 2.77
CA PRO A 14 26.74 4.90 1.81
C PRO A 14 25.70 5.99 1.50
N SER A 15 26.12 7.25 1.51
CA SER A 15 25.31 8.39 1.07
C SER A 15 25.29 8.48 -0.46
N LEU A 16 24.20 8.98 -1.04
CA LEU A 16 24.14 9.29 -2.48
C LEU A 16 25.18 10.33 -2.90
N GLN A 17 25.56 11.24 -1.99
CA GLN A 17 26.63 12.22 -2.21
C GLN A 17 27.99 11.57 -2.49
N TRP A 18 28.22 10.34 -2.01
CA TRP A 18 29.45 9.62 -2.29
C TRP A 18 29.65 9.30 -3.77
N LEU A 19 28.58 9.33 -4.57
CA LEU A 19 28.71 9.19 -6.04
C LEU A 19 29.54 10.31 -6.68
N SER A 20 29.55 11.52 -6.09
CA SER A 20 30.36 12.62 -6.57
C SER A 20 31.84 12.45 -6.24
N TYR A 21 32.17 11.75 -5.16
CA TYR A 21 33.51 11.50 -4.71
C TYR A 21 34.11 10.17 -5.21
N ALA A 22 33.27 9.20 -5.54
CA ALA A 22 33.71 7.90 -6.03
C ALA A 22 34.29 8.01 -7.44
N LYS A 23 35.59 7.73 -7.58
CA LYS A 23 36.32 7.83 -8.84
C LYS A 23 36.24 6.57 -9.69
N THR A 24 36.13 5.39 -9.09
CA THR A 24 36.10 4.12 -9.80
C THR A 24 34.67 3.71 -10.21
N GLY A 25 34.52 3.08 -11.36
CA GLY A 25 33.25 2.55 -11.82
C GLY A 25 32.68 1.48 -10.88
N LYS A 26 33.55 0.66 -10.27
CA LYS A 26 33.16 -0.37 -9.30
C LYS A 26 32.57 0.24 -8.01
N ALA A 27 33.17 1.29 -7.47
CA ALA A 27 32.65 1.98 -6.29
C ALA A 27 31.30 2.63 -6.56
N ARG A 28 31.16 3.32 -7.70
CA ARG A 28 29.91 3.95 -8.14
C ARG A 28 28.81 2.93 -8.35
N ALA A 29 29.11 1.80 -8.99
CA ALA A 29 28.16 0.70 -9.20
C ALA A 29 27.69 0.09 -7.86
N SER A 30 28.58 -0.08 -6.88
CA SER A 30 28.25 -0.59 -5.55
C SER A 30 27.29 0.33 -4.78
N ILE A 31 27.53 1.65 -4.83
CA ILE A 31 26.65 2.64 -4.19
C ILE A 31 25.26 2.63 -4.85
N ARG A 32 25.19 2.63 -6.18
CA ARG A 32 23.91 2.56 -6.91
C ARG A 32 23.14 1.29 -6.61
N ARG A 33 23.82 0.13 -6.55
CA ARG A 33 23.22 -1.17 -6.21
C ARG A 33 22.65 -1.18 -4.79
N TYR A 34 23.35 -0.60 -3.82
CA TYR A 34 22.86 -0.47 -2.46
C TYR A 34 21.54 0.30 -2.40
N TRP A 35 21.47 1.46 -3.03
CA TRP A 35 20.26 2.30 -3.04
C TRP A 35 19.12 1.68 -3.83
N TYR A 36 19.42 1.02 -4.95
CA TYR A 36 18.42 0.28 -5.71
C TYR A 36 17.80 -0.86 -4.89
N ASN A 37 18.61 -1.65 -4.20
CA ASN A 37 18.13 -2.72 -3.33
C ASN A 37 17.33 -2.19 -2.16
N LYS A 38 17.76 -1.08 -1.53
CA LYS A 38 17.04 -0.43 -0.45
C LYS A 38 15.67 0.07 -0.88
N LYS A 39 15.58 0.69 -2.06
CA LYS A 39 14.31 1.12 -2.65
C LYS A 39 13.37 -0.08 -2.89
N ASN A 40 13.87 -1.14 -3.50
CA ASN A 40 13.09 -2.35 -3.77
C ASN A 40 12.61 -3.03 -2.48
N ILE A 41 13.43 -3.07 -1.44
CA ILE A 41 13.02 -3.59 -0.12
C ILE A 41 11.90 -2.74 0.46
N LYS A 42 12.02 -1.42 0.41
CA LYS A 42 10.98 -0.50 0.88
C LYS A 42 9.68 -0.70 0.11
N GLU A 43 9.72 -0.76 -1.22
CA GLU A 43 8.54 -1.04 -2.06
C GLU A 43 7.91 -2.41 -1.77
N ARG A 44 8.73 -3.44 -1.49
CA ARG A 44 8.25 -4.78 -1.08
C ARG A 44 7.59 -4.76 0.29
N ILE A 45 8.16 -4.02 1.23
CA ILE A 45 7.58 -3.84 2.58
C ILE A 45 6.25 -3.11 2.46
N ASP A 46 6.20 -2.02 1.70
CA ASP A 46 4.98 -1.24 1.50
C ASP A 46 3.87 -2.08 0.88
N LYS A 47 4.18 -2.89 -0.13
CA LYS A 47 3.23 -3.83 -0.76
C LYS A 47 2.76 -4.93 0.20
N LYS A 48 3.59 -5.38 1.13
CA LYS A 48 3.25 -6.44 2.09
C LYS A 48 2.15 -6.01 3.06
N TYR A 49 2.04 -4.74 3.36
CA TYR A 49 1.09 -4.17 4.30
C TYR A 49 -0.10 -3.48 3.63
N ILE A 50 -0.37 -3.77 2.37
CA ILE A 50 -1.57 -3.27 1.68
C ILE A 50 -2.66 -4.33 1.74
N SER A 51 -3.83 -3.93 2.22
CA SER A 51 -5.05 -4.73 2.16
C SER A 51 -6.07 -4.06 1.25
N SER A 52 -6.70 -4.84 0.39
CA SER A 52 -7.81 -4.35 -0.42
C SER A 52 -9.12 -4.78 0.22
N LEU A 53 -9.95 -3.79 0.56
CA LEU A 53 -11.29 -3.98 1.11
C LEU A 53 -12.34 -3.60 0.07
N CYS A 54 -13.23 -4.54 -0.27
CA CYS A 54 -14.43 -4.23 -1.01
C CYS A 54 -15.55 -3.91 -0.02
N ILE A 55 -16.03 -2.67 0.01
CA ILE A 55 -17.06 -2.23 0.94
C ILE A 55 -18.29 -1.78 0.17
N LYS A 56 -19.45 -2.29 0.59
CA LYS A 56 -20.75 -1.88 0.09
C LYS A 56 -21.26 -0.72 0.94
N ILE A 57 -21.41 0.44 0.33
CA ILE A 57 -21.78 1.69 1.00
C ILE A 57 -23.15 2.13 0.48
N PRO A 58 -24.12 2.46 1.37
CA PRO A 58 -25.38 3.04 0.96
C PRO A 58 -25.17 4.31 0.10
N ASN A 59 -25.92 4.45 -0.99
CA ASN A 59 -25.85 5.61 -1.87
C ASN A 59 -26.59 6.82 -1.28
N VAL A 60 -26.09 7.30 -0.15
CA VAL A 60 -26.62 8.43 0.61
C VAL A 60 -25.49 9.43 0.85
N PRO A 61 -25.76 10.75 0.75
CA PRO A 61 -24.76 11.78 1.04
C PRO A 61 -24.09 11.57 2.41
N GLY A 62 -22.76 11.72 2.46
CA GLY A 62 -21.96 11.58 3.68
C GLY A 62 -21.51 10.16 4.04
N LYS A 63 -22.14 9.12 3.51
CA LYS A 63 -21.77 7.72 3.87
C LYS A 63 -20.38 7.32 3.41
N LEU A 64 -19.93 7.76 2.26
CA LEU A 64 -18.54 7.56 1.82
C LEU A 64 -17.56 8.29 2.75
N GLY A 65 -17.89 9.53 3.14
CA GLY A 65 -17.10 10.30 4.09
C GLY A 65 -16.99 9.61 5.45
N GLU A 66 -18.09 9.03 5.95
CA GLU A 66 -18.10 8.25 7.19
C GLU A 66 -17.12 7.07 7.13
N VAL A 67 -17.17 6.27 6.06
CA VAL A 67 -16.26 5.12 5.89
C VAL A 67 -14.81 5.56 5.74
N SER A 68 -14.54 6.60 4.97
CA SER A 68 -13.18 7.13 4.79
C SER A 68 -12.62 7.70 6.10
N SER A 69 -13.44 8.40 6.88
CA SER A 69 -13.06 8.91 8.20
C SER A 69 -12.78 7.79 9.19
N LEU A 70 -13.55 6.70 9.13
CA LEU A 70 -13.36 5.53 9.97
C LEU A 70 -12.01 4.85 9.68
N ILE A 71 -11.64 4.72 8.41
CA ILE A 71 -10.33 4.18 8.00
C ILE A 71 -9.20 5.05 8.55
N GLY A 72 -9.31 6.37 8.44
CA GLY A 72 -8.32 7.32 8.95
C GLY A 72 -8.25 7.35 10.48
N PHE A 73 -9.40 7.24 11.17
CA PHE A 73 -9.46 7.21 12.63
C PHE A 73 -8.65 6.04 13.22
N HIS A 74 -8.65 4.90 12.54
CA HIS A 74 -7.83 3.75 12.90
C HIS A 74 -6.40 3.80 12.34
N GLU A 75 -5.90 5.00 12.03
CA GLU A 75 -4.52 5.24 11.57
C GLU A 75 -4.11 4.44 10.31
N ASN A 76 -5.08 4.07 9.51
CA ASN A 76 -4.81 3.44 8.21
C ASN A 76 -4.87 4.50 7.10
N ASN A 77 -4.05 4.34 6.07
CA ASN A 77 -4.00 5.26 4.94
C ASN A 77 -4.67 4.64 3.72
N ILE A 78 -5.55 5.41 3.06
CA ILE A 78 -6.16 5.03 1.79
C ILE A 78 -5.17 5.40 0.68
N ILE A 79 -4.66 4.39 -0.05
CA ILE A 79 -3.73 4.59 -1.17
C ILE A 79 -4.48 4.76 -2.47
N ASN A 80 -5.54 3.97 -2.65
CA ASN A 80 -6.35 3.96 -3.86
C ASN A 80 -7.80 3.65 -3.52
N MET A 81 -8.72 4.14 -4.35
CA MET A 81 -10.15 3.90 -4.23
C MET A 81 -10.75 3.75 -5.62
N GLU A 82 -11.49 2.68 -5.83
CA GLU A 82 -12.17 2.39 -7.09
C GLU A 82 -13.64 2.06 -6.85
N ILE A 83 -14.52 2.58 -7.71
CA ILE A 83 -15.94 2.21 -7.71
C ILE A 83 -16.11 1.04 -8.68
N ILE A 84 -16.55 -0.11 -8.16
CA ILE A 84 -16.72 -1.33 -8.96
C ILE A 84 -18.17 -1.62 -9.33
N ALA A 85 -19.13 -1.11 -8.58
CA ALA A 85 -20.54 -1.22 -8.89
C ALA A 85 -21.30 0.02 -8.44
N LYS A 86 -22.21 0.48 -9.30
CA LYS A 86 -23.14 1.59 -9.02
C LYS A 86 -24.55 1.07 -9.11
N LYS A 87 -25.25 1.06 -7.99
CA LYS A 87 -26.68 0.76 -7.90
C LYS A 87 -27.42 1.97 -7.34
N THR A 88 -28.73 1.99 -7.48
CA THR A 88 -29.56 3.06 -6.94
C THR A 88 -29.43 3.20 -5.43
N ASP A 89 -29.42 2.05 -4.73
CA ASP A 89 -29.45 2.00 -3.27
C ASP A 89 -28.08 1.94 -2.64
N TYR A 90 -27.06 1.50 -3.39
CA TYR A 90 -25.71 1.34 -2.87
C TYR A 90 -24.64 1.44 -3.93
N LEU A 91 -23.42 1.73 -3.48
CA LEU A 91 -22.20 1.74 -4.26
C LEU A 91 -21.25 0.69 -3.68
N GLU A 92 -20.49 0.01 -4.52
CA GLU A 92 -19.41 -0.87 -4.09
C GLU A 92 -18.08 -0.25 -4.44
N PHE A 93 -17.25 -0.08 -3.42
CA PHE A 93 -15.92 0.48 -3.54
C PHE A 93 -14.85 -0.55 -3.18
N ILE A 94 -13.74 -0.52 -3.88
CA ILE A 94 -12.51 -1.15 -3.44
C ILE A 94 -11.61 -0.06 -2.88
N PHE A 95 -11.21 -0.22 -1.62
CA PHE A 95 -10.20 0.60 -0.96
C PHE A 95 -8.91 -0.20 -0.84
N ASP A 96 -7.82 0.31 -1.39
CA ASP A 96 -6.48 -0.20 -1.11
C ASP A 96 -5.95 0.56 0.11
N ILE A 97 -5.79 -0.15 1.20
CA ILE A 97 -5.46 0.42 2.51
C ILE A 97 -4.05 0.00 2.91
N GLN A 98 -3.21 0.98 3.19
CA GLN A 98 -1.89 0.73 3.78
C GLN A 98 -2.02 0.55 5.28
N ILE A 99 -1.66 -0.63 5.76
CA ILE A 99 -1.71 -0.99 7.16
C ILE A 99 -0.39 -0.61 7.81
N ARG A 100 -0.43 0.27 8.81
CA ARG A 100 0.73 0.60 9.65
C ARG A 100 0.85 -0.33 10.85
N ASP A 101 -0.28 -0.61 11.50
CA ASP A 101 -0.38 -1.50 12.64
C ASP A 101 -1.54 -2.48 12.47
N LEU A 102 -1.24 -3.76 12.64
CA LEU A 102 -2.22 -4.85 12.55
C LEU A 102 -3.34 -4.75 13.60
N LYS A 103 -3.04 -4.21 14.78
CA LYS A 103 -4.02 -3.99 15.85
C LYS A 103 -5.06 -2.95 15.42
N ASN A 104 -4.62 -1.82 14.87
CA ASN A 104 -5.48 -0.77 14.37
C ASN A 104 -6.34 -1.25 13.19
N TYR A 105 -5.76 -2.05 12.30
CA TYR A 105 -6.51 -2.67 11.20
C TYR A 105 -7.59 -3.64 11.69
N LYS A 106 -7.28 -4.48 12.69
CA LYS A 106 -8.27 -5.38 13.31
C LYS A 106 -9.42 -4.61 13.97
N ASN A 107 -9.10 -3.48 14.61
CA ASN A 107 -10.11 -2.60 15.20
C ASN A 107 -11.02 -1.97 14.13
N LEU A 108 -10.45 -1.53 13.01
CA LEU A 108 -11.23 -1.07 11.86
C LEU A 108 -12.21 -2.13 11.37
N ILE A 109 -11.75 -3.37 11.20
CA ILE A 109 -12.61 -4.49 10.75
C ILE A 109 -13.74 -4.77 11.74
N LYS A 110 -13.46 -4.70 13.05
CA LYS A 110 -14.49 -4.86 14.10
C LYS A 110 -15.53 -3.74 14.02
N GLU A 111 -15.10 -2.50 13.85
CA GLU A 111 -16.00 -1.35 13.80
C GLU A 111 -16.85 -1.34 12.54
N LEU A 112 -16.32 -1.73 11.38
CA LEU A 112 -17.10 -1.93 10.17
C LEU A 112 -18.21 -2.98 10.37
N LYS A 113 -17.93 -4.06 11.11
CA LYS A 113 -18.93 -5.08 11.47
C LYS A 113 -19.99 -4.51 12.42
N LEU A 114 -19.58 -3.76 13.43
CA LEU A 114 -20.51 -3.16 14.41
C LEU A 114 -21.45 -2.17 13.76
N LYS A 115 -21.00 -1.43 12.75
CA LYS A 115 -21.80 -0.49 11.97
C LYS A 115 -22.58 -1.16 10.82
N ASP A 116 -22.57 -2.50 10.77
CA ASP A 116 -23.29 -3.33 9.78
C ASP A 116 -22.92 -3.07 8.32
N TYR A 117 -21.70 -2.60 8.06
CA TYR A 117 -21.19 -2.51 6.71
C TYR A 117 -20.89 -3.90 6.14
N LYS A 118 -21.40 -4.17 4.94
CA LYS A 118 -21.06 -5.39 4.20
C LYS A 118 -19.72 -5.17 3.49
N PHE A 119 -18.72 -5.95 3.83
CA PHE A 119 -17.39 -5.86 3.24
C PHE A 119 -16.75 -7.21 3.01
N LYS A 120 -15.75 -7.24 2.11
CA LYS A 120 -14.91 -8.41 1.83
C LYS A 120 -13.46 -7.98 1.78
N ILE A 121 -12.57 -8.77 2.39
CA ILE A 121 -11.13 -8.59 2.27
C ILE A 121 -10.68 -9.32 1.01
N ILE A 122 -10.05 -8.57 0.08
CA ILE A 122 -9.56 -9.12 -1.18
C ILE A 122 -8.05 -9.31 -1.05
N ARG A 123 -7.57 -10.55 -1.18
CA ARG A 123 -6.14 -10.81 -1.22
C ARG A 123 -5.56 -10.34 -2.56
N HIS A 124 -4.39 -9.71 -2.56
CA HIS A 124 -3.75 -9.11 -3.72
C HIS A 124 -3.67 -10.02 -4.97
N ARG A 125 -3.48 -11.34 -4.78
CA ARG A 125 -3.47 -12.34 -5.88
C ARG A 125 -4.82 -12.53 -6.58
N LYS A 126 -5.93 -12.16 -5.92
CA LYS A 126 -7.29 -12.34 -6.45
C LYS A 126 -7.89 -11.04 -7.00
N LYS A 127 -7.24 -9.89 -6.78
CA LYS A 127 -7.76 -8.59 -7.26
C LYS A 127 -7.90 -8.58 -8.77
N ASP A 128 -6.86 -9.00 -9.49
CA ASP A 128 -6.90 -9.02 -10.97
C ASP A 128 -7.92 -10.01 -11.53
N ALA A 129 -8.06 -11.18 -10.90
CA ALA A 129 -9.05 -12.18 -11.29
C ALA A 129 -10.48 -11.73 -10.97
N PHE A 130 -10.67 -11.06 -9.84
CA PHE A 130 -11.96 -10.50 -9.42
C PHE A 130 -12.39 -9.33 -10.31
N LEU A 131 -11.49 -8.40 -10.60
CA LEU A 131 -11.75 -7.30 -11.53
C LEU A 131 -12.03 -7.80 -12.94
N ARG A 132 -11.27 -8.77 -13.46
CA ARG A 132 -11.53 -9.40 -14.75
C ARG A 132 -12.91 -10.06 -14.80
N ARG A 133 -13.36 -10.66 -13.72
CA ARG A 133 -14.69 -11.30 -13.63
C ARG A 133 -15.82 -10.26 -13.65
N ILE A 134 -15.63 -9.12 -12.97
CA ILE A 134 -16.57 -8.01 -12.99
C ILE A 134 -16.64 -7.39 -14.39
N PHE A 135 -15.49 -7.09 -15.02
CA PHE A 135 -15.43 -6.53 -16.37
C PHE A 135 -15.99 -7.47 -17.44
N LYS A 136 -15.84 -8.79 -17.25
CA LYS A 136 -16.42 -9.78 -18.16
C LYS A 136 -17.96 -9.79 -18.12
N ASN A 137 -18.54 -9.54 -16.96
CA ASN A 137 -19.98 -9.41 -16.80
C ASN A 137 -20.54 -8.08 -17.34
N PHE A 138 -19.72 -7.03 -17.35
CA PHE A 138 -20.09 -5.71 -17.91
C PHE A 138 -20.17 -5.70 -19.44
N LYS A 139 -19.40 -6.57 -20.13
CA LYS A 139 -19.42 -6.69 -21.60
C LYS A 139 -20.57 -7.55 -22.13
N ARG A 140 -21.36 -8.19 -21.27
CA ARG A 140 -22.46 -9.07 -21.64
C ARG A 140 -23.87 -8.46 -21.54
N ASN A 141 -23.95 -7.19 -21.09
CA ASN A 141 -25.23 -6.47 -21.03
C ASN A 141 -25.22 -5.29 -21.97
#